data_265d4d4aa47a2c68134ca4716934963d
#
_entry.id   265d4d4aa47a2c68134ca4716934963d
#
_cell.length_a   1.000
_cell.length_b   1.000
_cell.length_c   1.000
_cell.angle_alpha   90.00
_cell.angle_beta   90.00
_cell.angle_gamma   90.00
#
_symmetry.space_group_name_H-M   'P 1'
#
loop_
_entity.id
_entity.type
_entity.pdbx_description
1 polymer ?
#
loop_
_entity_poly.entity_id
_entity_poly.type
_entity_poly.pdbx_seq_one_letter_code
_entity_poly.pdbx_strand_id
1 'polypeptide(L)'
;MSRKIIITEKQLKKIISEITNKEITEKANEADKTPTEAQKKMGNYKMGHVNINGFNITIENPKGSYRKGVDKNGKEWKTKMMHHYGYFTKTLGHDGDHIDVFIGTYLKYDKIFVVDQVNENGDFDESKVMLGFKDIKSAKEAYLSNFSSDWKGFKEITSVSIPFFKKWLYDKKKQRKPFYEYVDVKKENDSH
;
A
#
# COMPACT_ATOMS: atom_id res chain seq x y z
N MET A 1 -3.85 -39.06 -28.56
CA MET A 1 -4.77 -38.97 -27.40
C MET A 1 -4.46 -37.68 -26.64
N SER A 2 -5.42 -36.76 -26.58
CA SER A 2 -5.26 -35.53 -25.82
C SER A 2 -5.42 -35.81 -24.31
N ARG A 3 -4.39 -35.56 -23.50
CA ARG A 3 -4.50 -35.68 -22.03
C ARG A 3 -5.30 -34.49 -21.48
N LYS A 4 -6.47 -34.74 -20.90
CA LYS A 4 -7.20 -33.73 -20.11
C LYS A 4 -6.44 -33.48 -18.81
N ILE A 5 -5.98 -32.25 -18.59
CA ILE A 5 -5.42 -31.81 -17.32
C ILE A 5 -6.61 -31.33 -16.47
N ILE A 6 -6.88 -32.01 -15.35
CA ILE A 6 -7.89 -31.61 -14.38
C ILE A 6 -7.14 -30.89 -13.25
N ILE A 7 -7.45 -29.63 -13.02
CA ILE A 7 -6.91 -28.84 -11.91
C ILE A 7 -8.02 -28.56 -10.90
N THR A 8 -7.70 -28.61 -9.61
CA THR A 8 -8.62 -28.23 -8.55
C THR A 8 -8.79 -26.72 -8.48
N GLU A 9 -9.89 -26.24 -7.90
CA GLU A 9 -10.11 -24.80 -7.66
C GLU A 9 -8.95 -24.17 -6.87
N LYS A 10 -8.43 -24.88 -5.88
CA LYS A 10 -7.26 -24.44 -5.10
C LYS A 10 -6.01 -24.25 -5.98
N GLN A 11 -5.75 -25.20 -6.89
CA GLN A 11 -4.63 -25.12 -7.83
C GLN A 11 -4.83 -23.96 -8.82
N LEU A 12 -6.05 -23.77 -9.34
CA LEU A 12 -6.37 -22.65 -10.21
C LEU A 12 -6.14 -21.30 -9.51
N LYS A 13 -6.65 -21.13 -8.30
CA LYS A 13 -6.44 -19.90 -7.50
C LYS A 13 -4.95 -19.64 -7.23
N LYS A 14 -4.16 -20.69 -7.00
CA LYS A 14 -2.71 -20.56 -6.82
C LYS A 14 -2.04 -20.06 -8.10
N ILE A 15 -2.34 -20.68 -9.25
CA ILE A 15 -1.77 -20.30 -10.55
C ILE A 15 -2.13 -18.84 -10.89
N ILE A 16 -3.38 -18.44 -10.72
CA ILE A 16 -3.82 -17.06 -10.96
C ILE A 16 -3.04 -16.08 -10.08
N SER A 17 -2.88 -16.40 -8.79
CA SER A 17 -2.10 -15.55 -7.86
C SER A 17 -0.63 -15.43 -8.26
N GLU A 18 0.01 -16.52 -8.72
CA GLU A 18 1.39 -16.51 -9.17
C GLU A 18 1.57 -15.67 -10.45
N ILE A 19 0.66 -15.81 -11.42
CA ILE A 19 0.65 -15.00 -12.66
C ILE A 19 0.49 -13.51 -12.31
N THR A 20 -0.50 -13.18 -11.49
CA THR A 20 -0.75 -11.78 -11.09
C THR A 20 0.45 -11.16 -10.37
N ASN A 21 1.09 -11.89 -9.45
CA ASN A 21 2.29 -11.39 -8.75
C ASN A 21 3.47 -11.20 -9.71
N LYS A 22 3.61 -12.07 -10.72
CA LYS A 22 4.64 -11.92 -11.75
C LYS A 22 4.40 -10.66 -12.58
N GLU A 23 3.19 -10.45 -13.08
CA GLU A 23 2.80 -9.26 -13.83
C GLU A 23 3.02 -7.97 -13.04
N ILE A 24 2.65 -7.94 -11.75
CA ILE A 24 2.89 -6.79 -10.88
C ILE A 24 4.39 -6.52 -10.74
N THR A 25 5.21 -7.58 -10.58
CA THR A 25 6.66 -7.43 -10.45
C THR A 25 7.29 -6.92 -11.74
N GLU A 26 6.84 -7.41 -12.89
CA GLU A 26 7.29 -6.94 -14.21
C GLU A 26 6.97 -5.45 -14.38
N LYS A 27 5.75 -5.04 -14.10
CA LYS A 27 5.32 -3.63 -14.16
C LYS A 27 6.06 -2.75 -13.14
N ALA A 28 6.25 -3.24 -11.92
CA ALA A 28 7.04 -2.52 -10.91
C ALA A 28 8.48 -2.27 -11.37
N ASN A 29 9.11 -3.26 -12.02
CA ASN A 29 10.47 -3.14 -12.52
C ASN A 29 10.63 -2.18 -13.70
N GLU A 30 9.54 -1.68 -14.29
CA GLU A 30 9.58 -0.59 -15.25
C GLU A 30 9.90 0.76 -14.60
N ALA A 31 9.71 0.91 -13.28
CA ALA A 31 10.01 2.15 -12.57
C ALA A 31 11.51 2.46 -12.58
N ASP A 32 11.84 3.73 -12.75
CA ASP A 32 13.20 4.23 -12.54
C ASP A 32 13.55 4.08 -11.04
N LYS A 33 14.61 3.35 -10.76
CA LYS A 33 15.06 3.05 -9.39
C LYS A 33 15.97 4.15 -8.80
N THR A 34 16.39 5.10 -9.63
CA THR A 34 17.36 6.13 -9.27
C THR A 34 16.99 7.54 -9.80
N PRO A 35 15.70 7.94 -9.73
CA PRO A 35 15.33 9.27 -10.17
C PRO A 35 16.04 10.34 -9.35
N THR A 36 16.41 11.44 -9.98
CA THR A 36 16.98 12.61 -9.29
C THR A 36 15.92 13.27 -8.41
N GLU A 37 16.33 14.04 -7.42
CA GLU A 37 15.41 14.78 -6.56
C GLU A 37 14.52 15.76 -7.36
N ALA A 38 15.06 16.38 -8.40
CA ALA A 38 14.28 17.24 -9.30
C ALA A 38 13.18 16.44 -10.04
N GLN A 39 13.50 15.25 -10.51
CA GLN A 39 12.52 14.37 -11.17
C GLN A 39 11.43 13.91 -10.20
N LYS A 40 11.79 13.53 -8.97
CA LYS A 40 10.82 13.16 -7.93
C LYS A 40 9.88 14.32 -7.64
N LYS A 41 10.41 15.51 -7.39
CA LYS A 41 9.64 16.72 -7.09
C LYS A 41 8.66 17.08 -8.22
N MET A 42 9.05 16.85 -9.48
CA MET A 42 8.22 17.13 -10.65
C MET A 42 7.33 15.95 -11.06
N GLY A 43 7.48 14.78 -10.43
CA GLY A 43 6.80 13.55 -10.87
C GLY A 43 7.19 13.11 -12.28
N ASN A 44 8.34 13.52 -12.79
CA ASN A 44 8.79 13.32 -14.17
C ASN A 44 9.86 12.22 -14.25
N TYR A 45 9.46 11.00 -13.92
CA TYR A 45 10.27 9.79 -14.09
C TYR A 45 9.36 8.60 -14.36
N LYS A 46 9.94 7.53 -14.91
CA LYS A 46 9.18 6.33 -15.25
C LYS A 46 8.76 5.61 -13.97
N MET A 47 7.48 5.30 -13.86
CA MET A 47 6.87 4.55 -12.76
C MET A 47 6.15 3.31 -13.31
N GLY A 48 5.95 2.30 -12.47
CA GLY A 48 5.15 1.14 -12.83
C GLY A 48 3.65 1.43 -12.64
N HIS A 49 2.81 0.90 -13.52
CA HIS A 49 1.35 1.08 -13.40
C HIS A 49 0.67 -0.28 -13.41
N VAL A 50 -0.16 -0.54 -12.41
CA VAL A 50 -0.89 -1.80 -12.25
C VAL A 50 -2.35 -1.55 -11.86
N ASN A 51 -3.22 -2.50 -12.18
CA ASN A 51 -4.58 -2.57 -11.64
C ASN A 51 -4.70 -3.82 -10.78
N ILE A 52 -4.99 -3.64 -9.50
CA ILE A 52 -5.17 -4.73 -8.53
C ILE A 52 -6.55 -4.60 -7.89
N ASN A 53 -7.40 -5.58 -8.07
CA ASN A 53 -8.79 -5.59 -7.52
C ASN A 53 -9.61 -4.35 -7.90
N GLY A 54 -9.33 -3.75 -9.07
CA GLY A 54 -9.98 -2.54 -9.56
C GLY A 54 -9.41 -1.24 -8.97
N PHE A 55 -8.26 -1.30 -8.29
CA PHE A 55 -7.49 -0.12 -7.89
C PHE A 55 -6.39 0.16 -8.90
N ASN A 56 -6.34 1.38 -9.42
CA ASN A 56 -5.22 1.84 -10.21
C ASN A 56 -4.11 2.33 -9.27
N ILE A 57 -2.96 1.70 -9.36
CA ILE A 57 -1.81 1.95 -8.49
C ILE A 57 -0.60 2.31 -9.34
N THR A 58 0.08 3.37 -8.94
CA THR A 58 1.39 3.74 -9.48
C THR A 58 2.46 3.25 -8.51
N ILE A 59 3.43 2.47 -9.00
CA ILE A 59 4.55 1.93 -8.22
C ILE A 59 5.77 2.79 -8.49
N GLU A 60 6.29 3.39 -7.44
CA GLU A 60 7.48 4.24 -7.46
C GLU A 60 8.73 3.47 -7.05
N ASN A 61 8.61 2.63 -6.02
CA ASN A 61 9.70 1.87 -5.46
C ASN A 61 9.42 0.37 -5.57
N PRO A 62 10.01 -0.32 -6.55
CA PRO A 62 9.96 -1.78 -6.64
C PRO A 62 10.55 -2.45 -5.40
N LYS A 63 10.03 -3.62 -5.04
CA LYS A 63 10.64 -4.48 -4.02
C LYS A 63 12.13 -4.67 -4.32
N GLY A 64 12.99 -4.48 -3.31
CA GLY A 64 14.44 -4.59 -3.41
C GLY A 64 15.15 -3.29 -3.83
N SER A 65 14.41 -2.27 -4.31
CA SER A 65 14.97 -0.93 -4.54
C SER A 65 15.23 -0.19 -3.22
N TYR A 66 15.80 1.00 -3.30
CA TYR A 66 16.07 1.83 -2.14
C TYR A 66 15.26 3.12 -2.21
N ARG A 67 14.47 3.39 -1.18
CA ARG A 67 13.90 4.71 -0.92
C ARG A 67 14.92 5.54 -0.13
N LYS A 68 15.08 6.80 -0.52
CA LYS A 68 16.03 7.75 0.10
C LYS A 68 15.31 9.06 0.36
N GLY A 69 15.76 9.77 1.34
CA GLY A 69 15.27 11.11 1.64
C GLY A 69 16.23 11.83 2.59
N VAL A 70 15.84 13.04 2.96
CA VAL A 70 16.52 13.86 3.97
C VAL A 70 15.48 14.17 5.04
N ASP A 71 15.80 13.95 6.30
CA ASP A 71 14.90 14.30 7.40
C ASP A 71 14.92 15.82 7.67
N LYS A 72 14.06 16.28 8.57
CA LYS A 72 13.95 17.70 8.94
C LYS A 72 15.23 18.30 9.52
N ASN A 73 16.17 17.46 9.98
CA ASN A 73 17.46 17.87 10.53
C ASN A 73 18.57 17.86 9.46
N GLY A 74 18.23 17.60 8.19
CA GLY A 74 19.18 17.51 7.09
C GLY A 74 19.95 16.18 7.02
N LYS A 75 19.59 15.19 7.84
CA LYS A 75 20.21 13.87 7.84
C LYS A 75 19.64 13.01 6.72
N GLU A 76 20.50 12.51 5.86
CA GLU A 76 20.13 11.55 4.83
C GLU A 76 19.74 10.19 5.43
N TRP A 77 18.68 9.61 4.90
CA TRP A 77 18.27 8.25 5.21
C TRP A 77 18.07 7.42 3.94
N LYS A 78 18.24 6.11 4.08
CA LYS A 78 18.10 5.15 3.01
C LYS A 78 17.49 3.87 3.55
N THR A 79 16.36 3.44 2.99
CA THR A 79 15.66 2.21 3.37
C THR A 79 15.50 1.30 2.17
N LYS A 80 15.83 0.02 2.34
CA LYS A 80 15.57 -1.02 1.33
C LYS A 80 14.10 -1.41 1.39
N MET A 81 13.40 -1.32 0.27
CA MET A 81 11.98 -1.66 0.19
C MET A 81 11.79 -3.18 0.19
N MET A 82 11.13 -3.69 1.21
CA MET A 82 10.82 -5.11 1.37
C MET A 82 9.59 -5.53 0.56
N HIS A 83 8.78 -4.56 0.11
CA HIS A 83 7.58 -4.72 -0.70
C HIS A 83 7.57 -3.68 -1.82
N HIS A 84 6.78 -3.89 -2.88
CA HIS A 84 6.50 -2.81 -3.83
C HIS A 84 5.77 -1.70 -3.09
N TYR A 85 6.16 -0.46 -3.38
CA TYR A 85 5.60 0.72 -2.75
C TYR A 85 5.22 1.75 -3.82
N GLY A 86 4.12 2.42 -3.61
CA GLY A 86 3.60 3.47 -4.47
C GLY A 86 2.31 4.03 -3.90
N TYR A 87 1.41 4.47 -4.76
CA TYR A 87 0.20 5.16 -4.34
C TYR A 87 -1.01 4.83 -5.23
N PHE A 88 -2.22 5.02 -4.69
CA PHE A 88 -3.46 4.95 -5.46
C PHE A 88 -3.62 6.21 -6.31
N THR A 89 -3.76 6.04 -7.63
CA THR A 89 -3.95 7.17 -8.53
C THR A 89 -5.25 7.92 -8.26
N LYS A 90 -5.25 9.25 -8.44
CA LYS A 90 -6.42 10.14 -8.24
C LYS A 90 -6.95 10.17 -6.81
N THR A 91 -6.13 9.88 -5.81
CA THR A 91 -6.46 10.03 -4.40
C THR A 91 -5.81 11.29 -3.81
N LEU A 92 -6.25 11.69 -2.62
CA LEU A 92 -5.69 12.81 -1.87
C LEU A 92 -5.70 12.43 -0.39
N GLY A 93 -4.53 12.35 0.23
CA GLY A 93 -4.33 12.10 1.64
C GLY A 93 -4.48 13.36 2.51
N HIS A 94 -4.25 13.20 3.80
CA HIS A 94 -4.29 14.28 4.79
C HIS A 94 -3.18 15.31 4.56
N ASP A 95 -2.01 14.84 4.19
CA ASP A 95 -0.81 15.61 3.87
C ASP A 95 -0.85 16.33 2.51
N GLY A 96 -1.88 16.07 1.70
CA GLY A 96 -2.05 16.64 0.36
C GLY A 96 -1.46 15.79 -0.75
N ASP A 97 -0.76 14.71 -0.43
CA ASP A 97 -0.21 13.75 -1.38
C ASP A 97 -1.22 12.62 -1.69
N HIS A 98 -0.86 11.70 -2.55
CA HIS A 98 -1.68 10.52 -2.83
C HIS A 98 -1.65 9.54 -1.64
N ILE A 99 -2.71 8.73 -1.52
CA ILE A 99 -2.75 7.65 -0.51
C ILE A 99 -1.74 6.56 -0.88
N ASP A 100 -0.77 6.34 -0.03
CA ASP A 100 0.31 5.38 -0.20
C ASP A 100 -0.13 3.93 0.00
N VAL A 101 0.53 3.02 -0.72
CA VAL A 101 0.26 1.59 -0.64
C VAL A 101 1.53 0.73 -0.70
N PHE A 102 1.61 -0.23 0.21
CA PHE A 102 2.53 -1.37 0.14
C PHE A 102 1.81 -2.56 -0.46
N ILE A 103 2.44 -3.24 -1.42
CA ILE A 103 1.85 -4.36 -2.15
C ILE A 103 2.55 -5.65 -1.74
N GLY A 104 1.82 -6.52 -1.05
CA GLY A 104 2.21 -7.89 -0.74
C GLY A 104 1.85 -8.86 -1.85
N THR A 105 2.03 -10.15 -1.59
CA THR A 105 1.82 -11.23 -2.57
C THR A 105 0.50 -11.99 -2.40
N TYR A 106 -0.28 -11.65 -1.38
CA TYR A 106 -1.52 -12.35 -1.02
C TYR A 106 -2.77 -11.65 -1.57
N LEU A 107 -2.83 -11.46 -2.89
CA LEU A 107 -3.83 -10.61 -3.59
C LEU A 107 -5.24 -11.21 -3.67
N LYS A 108 -5.41 -12.47 -3.30
CA LYS A 108 -6.70 -13.19 -3.34
C LYS A 108 -7.63 -12.92 -2.15
N TYR A 109 -7.14 -12.19 -1.14
CA TYR A 109 -7.97 -11.83 0.01
C TYR A 109 -8.85 -10.64 -0.30
N ASP A 110 -10.03 -10.66 0.29
CA ASP A 110 -11.05 -9.62 0.23
C ASP A 110 -10.84 -8.50 1.26
N LYS A 111 -9.74 -8.58 2.02
CA LYS A 111 -9.41 -7.62 3.08
C LYS A 111 -8.24 -6.73 2.69
N ILE A 112 -8.30 -5.51 3.18
CA ILE A 112 -7.26 -4.49 3.13
C ILE A 112 -6.97 -4.07 4.57
N PHE A 113 -5.72 -3.74 4.83
CA PHE A 113 -5.31 -3.21 6.12
C PHE A 113 -4.85 -1.78 5.92
N VAL A 114 -5.27 -0.89 6.80
CA VAL A 114 -4.88 0.53 6.78
C VAL A 114 -4.15 0.84 8.07
N VAL A 115 -2.95 1.38 7.94
CA VAL A 115 -2.13 1.85 9.06
C VAL A 115 -2.28 3.36 9.15
N ASP A 116 -2.71 3.85 10.30
CA ASP A 116 -2.68 5.26 10.63
C ASP A 116 -1.34 5.60 11.28
N GLN A 117 -0.66 6.60 10.71
CA GLN A 117 0.60 7.14 11.21
C GLN A 117 0.38 8.39 12.03
N VAL A 118 1.28 8.61 12.97
CA VAL A 118 1.38 9.85 13.75
C VAL A 118 2.75 10.47 13.56
N ASN A 119 2.79 11.79 13.67
CA ASN A 119 4.03 12.56 13.73
C ASN A 119 4.69 12.46 15.13
N GLU A 120 5.79 13.15 15.33
CA GLU A 120 6.54 13.16 16.60
C GLU A 120 5.74 13.73 17.79
N ASN A 121 4.74 14.57 17.52
CA ASN A 121 3.86 15.13 18.56
C ASN A 121 2.69 14.19 18.90
N GLY A 122 2.52 13.09 18.18
CA GLY A 122 1.41 12.15 18.34
C GLY A 122 0.15 12.52 17.57
N ASP A 123 0.19 13.59 16.76
CA ASP A 123 -0.92 14.00 15.89
C ASP A 123 -0.98 13.10 14.66
N PHE A 124 -2.19 12.93 14.11
CA PHE A 124 -2.38 12.18 12.87
C PHE A 124 -1.58 12.80 11.72
N ASP A 125 -0.82 11.98 11.05
CA ASP A 125 0.04 12.34 9.92
C ASP A 125 -0.59 11.91 8.59
N GLU A 126 -0.69 10.62 8.37
CA GLU A 126 -1.24 10.04 7.15
C GLU A 126 -1.74 8.60 7.38
N SER A 127 -2.50 8.07 6.42
CA SER A 127 -2.86 6.65 6.37
C SER A 127 -2.11 5.94 5.26
N LYS A 128 -1.44 4.81 5.57
CA LYS A 128 -0.80 3.94 4.59
C LYS A 128 -1.53 2.62 4.45
N VAL A 129 -1.68 2.16 3.23
CA VAL A 129 -2.46 0.95 2.90
C VAL A 129 -1.57 -0.25 2.72
N MET A 130 -1.97 -1.37 3.29
CA MET A 130 -1.32 -2.67 3.16
C MET A 130 -2.23 -3.58 2.33
N LEU A 131 -1.95 -3.71 1.05
CA LEU A 131 -2.70 -4.51 0.07
C LEU A 131 -2.00 -5.83 -0.20
N GLY A 132 -2.72 -6.95 -0.17
CA GLY A 132 -2.16 -8.26 -0.49
C GLY A 132 -1.38 -8.90 0.66
N PHE A 133 -1.82 -8.71 1.88
CA PHE A 133 -1.33 -9.37 3.08
C PHE A 133 -2.36 -10.36 3.65
N LYS A 134 -1.89 -11.41 4.31
CA LYS A 134 -2.74 -12.51 4.77
C LYS A 134 -3.63 -12.12 5.94
N ASP A 135 -3.07 -11.39 6.89
CA ASP A 135 -3.70 -11.01 8.15
C ASP A 135 -3.08 -9.73 8.71
N ILE A 136 -3.67 -9.20 9.77
CA ILE A 136 -3.22 -7.98 10.45
C ILE A 136 -1.76 -8.09 10.93
N LYS A 137 -1.36 -9.27 11.42
CA LYS A 137 0.00 -9.50 11.92
C LYS A 137 1.01 -9.36 10.80
N SER A 138 0.81 -10.07 9.69
CA SER A 138 1.69 -10.01 8.51
C SER A 138 1.72 -8.63 7.86
N ALA A 139 0.59 -7.91 7.84
CA ALA A 139 0.52 -6.54 7.35
C ALA A 139 1.32 -5.56 8.24
N LYS A 140 1.18 -5.67 9.57
CA LYS A 140 1.94 -4.86 10.53
C LYS A 140 3.45 -5.13 10.45
N GLU A 141 3.86 -6.38 10.44
CA GLU A 141 5.26 -6.79 10.30
C GLU A 141 5.86 -6.25 8.98
N ALA A 142 5.12 -6.38 7.88
CA ALA A 142 5.52 -5.86 6.58
C ALA A 142 5.65 -4.34 6.59
N TYR A 143 4.70 -3.60 7.19
CA TYR A 143 4.79 -2.16 7.35
C TYR A 143 6.06 -1.77 8.10
N LEU A 144 6.26 -2.32 9.30
CA LEU A 144 7.39 -2.00 10.17
C LEU A 144 8.75 -2.35 9.51
N SER A 145 8.82 -3.39 8.68
CA SER A 145 10.05 -3.78 7.98
C SER A 145 10.56 -2.74 6.96
N ASN A 146 9.77 -1.73 6.62
CA ASN A 146 10.15 -0.64 5.72
C ASN A 146 10.59 0.64 6.46
N PHE A 147 10.71 0.57 7.78
CA PHE A 147 11.15 1.67 8.63
C PHE A 147 12.33 1.24 9.51
N SER A 148 13.00 2.20 10.13
CA SER A 148 14.05 1.92 11.11
C SER A 148 13.46 1.32 12.40
N SER A 149 14.28 0.63 13.18
CA SER A 149 13.86 -0.04 14.42
C SER A 149 13.36 0.92 15.52
N ASP A 150 13.73 2.19 15.43
CA ASP A 150 13.34 3.28 16.32
C ASP A 150 12.12 4.07 15.82
N TRP A 151 11.52 3.65 14.70
CA TRP A 151 10.32 4.28 14.14
C TRP A 151 9.14 4.24 15.11
N LYS A 152 8.59 5.40 15.43
CA LYS A 152 7.48 5.57 16.39
C LYS A 152 6.19 6.06 15.77
N GLY A 153 6.14 6.23 14.46
CA GLY A 153 4.95 6.76 13.77
C GLY A 153 3.79 5.76 13.59
N PHE A 154 3.94 4.49 14.01
CA PHE A 154 2.83 3.54 13.99
C PHE A 154 1.82 3.85 15.10
N LYS A 155 0.58 4.14 14.74
CA LYS A 155 -0.51 4.37 15.70
C LYS A 155 -1.45 3.16 15.79
N GLU A 156 -2.09 2.82 14.69
CA GLU A 156 -3.16 1.81 14.64
C GLU A 156 -3.13 1.08 13.30
N ILE A 157 -3.66 -0.13 13.26
CA ILE A 157 -3.91 -0.85 12.01
C ILE A 157 -5.32 -1.43 12.00
N THR A 158 -6.09 -1.08 11.00
CA THR A 158 -7.49 -1.47 10.86
C THR A 158 -7.69 -2.37 9.65
N SER A 159 -8.49 -3.44 9.81
CA SER A 159 -8.84 -4.38 8.74
C SER A 159 -10.26 -4.16 8.26
N VAL A 160 -10.42 -4.00 6.94
CA VAL A 160 -11.73 -3.80 6.30
C VAL A 160 -11.86 -4.60 5.01
N SER A 161 -13.10 -4.77 4.52
CA SER A 161 -13.36 -5.34 3.22
C SER A 161 -13.00 -4.37 2.08
N ILE A 162 -12.71 -4.92 0.89
CA ILE A 162 -12.43 -4.12 -0.31
C ILE A 162 -13.59 -3.15 -0.63
N PRO A 163 -14.89 -3.54 -0.60
CA PRO A 163 -15.97 -2.61 -0.88
C PRO A 163 -16.04 -1.44 0.12
N PHE A 164 -15.79 -1.69 1.40
CA PHE A 164 -15.77 -0.65 2.43
C PHE A 164 -14.61 0.33 2.19
N PHE A 165 -13.41 -0.20 1.94
CA PHE A 165 -12.23 0.60 1.65
C PHE A 165 -12.41 1.48 0.40
N LYS A 166 -13.02 0.96 -0.68
CA LYS A 166 -13.31 1.76 -1.89
C LYS A 166 -14.15 3.00 -1.61
N LYS A 167 -15.13 2.91 -0.71
CA LYS A 167 -15.97 4.06 -0.31
C LYS A 167 -15.17 5.14 0.42
N TRP A 168 -14.16 4.74 1.19
CA TRP A 168 -13.28 5.67 1.88
C TRP A 168 -12.24 6.27 0.92
N LEU A 169 -11.59 5.45 0.11
CA LEU A 169 -10.44 5.83 -0.71
C LEU A 169 -10.74 7.00 -1.66
N TYR A 170 -11.93 7.07 -2.21
CA TYR A 170 -12.32 8.10 -3.18
C TYR A 170 -13.15 9.25 -2.60
N ASP A 171 -13.34 9.29 -1.29
CA ASP A 171 -14.02 10.39 -0.60
C ASP A 171 -12.99 11.34 0.04
N LYS A 172 -12.60 12.37 -0.70
CA LYS A 172 -11.57 13.35 -0.31
C LYS A 172 -11.77 14.04 1.04
N LYS A 173 -12.97 13.98 1.62
CA LYS A 173 -13.25 14.56 2.93
C LYS A 173 -12.87 13.62 4.07
N LYS A 174 -12.83 12.31 3.82
CA LYS A 174 -12.67 11.28 4.85
C LYS A 174 -11.20 10.99 5.19
N GLN A 175 -10.25 11.29 4.27
CA GLN A 175 -8.83 11.08 4.52
C GLN A 175 -8.20 12.13 5.43
N ARG A 176 -8.94 13.13 5.87
CA ARG A 176 -8.47 14.17 6.80
C ARG A 176 -8.41 13.72 8.26
N LYS A 177 -8.90 12.53 8.55
CA LYS A 177 -8.94 11.92 9.88
C LYS A 177 -8.34 10.53 9.84
N PRO A 178 -7.88 10.01 10.98
CA PRO A 178 -7.45 8.62 11.09
C PRO A 178 -8.50 7.66 10.55
N PHE A 179 -8.05 6.61 9.88
CA PHE A 179 -8.95 5.63 9.26
C PHE A 179 -9.78 4.87 10.29
N TYR A 180 -9.23 4.58 11.47
CA TYR A 180 -9.96 3.90 12.54
C TYR A 180 -11.19 4.67 12.99
N GLU A 181 -11.12 6.01 13.06
CA GLU A 181 -12.28 6.84 13.40
C GLU A 181 -13.41 6.72 12.38
N TYR A 182 -13.06 6.62 11.08
CA TYR A 182 -14.05 6.41 10.03
C TYR A 182 -14.78 5.06 10.17
N VAL A 183 -14.06 4.02 10.61
CA VAL A 183 -14.62 2.67 10.82
C VAL A 183 -15.55 2.65 12.02
N ASP A 184 -15.19 3.29 13.13
CA ASP A 184 -15.95 3.29 14.37
C ASP A 184 -17.28 4.06 14.21
N VAL A 185 -17.28 5.23 13.59
CA VAL A 185 -18.51 5.98 13.25
C VAL A 185 -19.48 5.15 12.40
N LYS A 186 -18.95 4.31 11.50
CA LYS A 186 -19.80 3.44 10.66
C LYS A 186 -20.42 2.29 11.44
N LYS A 187 -19.69 1.69 12.38
CA LYS A 187 -20.24 0.62 13.24
C LYS A 187 -21.38 1.15 14.13
N GLU A 188 -21.25 2.38 14.65
CA GLU A 188 -22.30 3.01 15.45
C GLU A 188 -23.57 3.27 14.62
N ASN A 189 -23.43 3.76 13.38
CA ASN A 189 -24.56 4.04 12.49
C ASN A 189 -25.28 2.78 11.96
N ASP A 190 -24.56 1.66 11.81
CA ASP A 190 -25.15 0.38 11.36
C ASP A 190 -25.79 -0.40 12.54
N SER A 191 -25.68 0.09 13.78
CA SER A 191 -26.24 -0.51 14.99
C SER A 191 -27.56 0.12 15.43
N HIS A 192 -28.11 1.07 14.66
CA HIS A 192 -29.40 1.73 14.84
C HIS A 192 -30.27 1.49 13.62
#